data_a6decaca875fdd5e7ccd865bc6e559f1
#
_entry.id   a6decaca875fdd5e7ccd865bc6e559f1
#
_cell.length_a   1.000
_cell.length_b   1.000
_cell.length_c   1.000
_cell.angle_alpha   90.00
_cell.angle_beta   90.00
_cell.angle_gamma   90.00
#
_symmetry.space_group_name_H-M   'P 1'
#
loop_
_entity.id
_entity.type
_entity.pdbx_description
1 polymer ?
#
loop_
_entity_poly.entity_id
_entity_poly.type
_entity_poly.pdbx_seq_one_letter_code
_entity_poly.pdbx_strand_id
1 'polypeptide(L)'
;MIPKSITHRAMFSMCHTIRVGIERILARLRGLRDPRMRVLALIEAFCEGDPTAWAHAIDWVMARAHADDDPDAAEALEAITHAAADPVLPYPVRQRLYEAAVRLELPAIARLLLVASPTTMGPAQLARSLAPERPLRPTGRPLTLGERKALARTHDRQQILLLLRDPHPAVVAILLDNPHVTEADVLRIATARPAVPASLASVAAHPRWSVRHPVKRALVLNPSTPLADAIRIATTQRFHELRALAADESLPEALRTHAAEVHAAAHRRPQA
;
A
#
# COMPACT_ATOMS: atom_id res chain seq x y z
N MET A 1 -14.45 3.86 44.79
CA MET A 1 -15.58 3.26 44.02
C MET A 1 -16.08 4.32 43.06
N ILE A 2 -15.54 4.35 41.81
CA ILE A 2 -15.87 5.34 40.78
C ILE A 2 -17.12 4.85 40.05
N PRO A 3 -18.16 5.65 39.88
CA PRO A 3 -19.42 5.17 39.28
C PRO A 3 -19.23 4.88 37.80
N LYS A 4 -19.49 3.62 37.39
CA LYS A 4 -19.42 3.09 36.02
C LYS A 4 -20.28 3.86 34.99
N SER A 5 -21.21 4.72 35.44
CA SER A 5 -22.13 5.48 34.54
C SER A 5 -21.51 6.73 33.91
N ILE A 6 -20.44 7.31 34.49
CA ILE A 6 -19.81 8.52 33.98
C ILE A 6 -18.89 8.20 32.80
N THR A 7 -18.24 7.04 32.84
CA THR A 7 -17.34 6.57 31.76
C THR A 7 -18.09 6.25 30.47
N HIS A 8 -19.30 5.68 30.57
CA HIS A 8 -20.09 5.30 29.37
C HIS A 8 -20.59 6.53 28.58
N ARG A 9 -21.04 7.57 29.28
CA ARG A 9 -21.58 8.79 28.66
C ARG A 9 -20.48 9.66 28.02
N ALA A 10 -19.31 9.72 28.65
CA ALA A 10 -18.13 10.42 28.12
C ALA A 10 -17.59 9.69 26.86
N MET A 11 -17.56 8.36 26.90
CA MET A 11 -17.12 7.54 25.78
C MET A 11 -18.09 7.66 24.59
N PHE A 12 -19.39 7.69 24.83
CA PHE A 12 -20.42 7.86 23.78
C PHE A 12 -20.35 9.25 23.13
N SER A 13 -20.15 10.32 23.94
CA SER A 13 -19.96 11.69 23.44
C SER A 13 -18.67 11.83 22.62
N MET A 14 -17.58 11.18 23.04
CA MET A 14 -16.30 11.19 22.34
C MET A 14 -16.40 10.44 21.00
N CYS A 15 -17.05 9.28 20.97
CA CYS A 15 -17.31 8.53 19.72
C CYS A 15 -18.16 9.34 18.74
N HIS A 16 -19.18 10.05 19.20
CA HIS A 16 -20.01 10.90 18.35
C HIS A 16 -19.22 12.09 17.76
N THR A 17 -18.40 12.76 18.56
CA THR A 17 -17.57 13.88 18.10
C THR A 17 -16.51 13.44 17.09
N ILE A 18 -15.87 12.28 17.34
CA ILE A 18 -14.90 11.65 16.42
C ILE A 18 -15.59 11.30 15.10
N ARG A 19 -16.77 10.68 15.15
CA ARG A 19 -17.57 10.31 13.97
C ARG A 19 -17.92 11.53 13.10
N VAL A 20 -18.42 12.60 13.69
CA VAL A 20 -18.74 13.84 12.96
C VAL A 20 -17.49 14.47 12.34
N GLY A 21 -16.36 14.44 13.04
CA GLY A 21 -15.06 14.88 12.50
C GLY A 21 -14.63 14.07 11.28
N ILE A 22 -14.74 12.74 11.36
CA ILE A 22 -14.38 11.82 10.27
C ILE A 22 -15.27 12.03 9.04
N GLU A 23 -16.59 12.14 9.22
CA GLU A 23 -17.52 12.35 8.11
C GLU A 23 -17.23 13.66 7.36
N ARG A 24 -16.81 14.73 8.08
CA ARG A 24 -16.34 15.98 7.44
C ARG A 24 -15.07 15.78 6.63
N ILE A 25 -14.13 14.99 7.14
CA ILE A 25 -12.89 14.69 6.42
C ILE A 25 -13.18 13.84 5.17
N LEU A 26 -14.02 12.81 5.28
CA LEU A 26 -14.46 12.02 4.13
C LEU A 26 -15.15 12.90 3.07
N ALA A 27 -16.01 13.82 3.49
CA ALA A 27 -16.64 14.77 2.60
C ALA A 27 -15.62 15.70 1.91
N ARG A 28 -14.61 16.18 2.64
CA ARG A 28 -13.50 16.97 2.07
C ARG A 28 -12.68 16.16 1.05
N LEU A 29 -12.35 14.92 1.38
CA LEU A 29 -11.59 14.04 0.47
C LEU A 29 -12.34 13.75 -0.83
N ARG A 30 -13.67 13.55 -0.78
CA ARG A 30 -14.52 13.39 -1.97
C ARG A 30 -14.46 14.61 -2.92
N GLY A 31 -14.32 15.81 -2.38
CA GLY A 31 -14.16 17.04 -3.18
C GLY A 31 -12.84 17.12 -3.94
N LEU A 32 -11.83 16.33 -3.56
CA LEU A 32 -10.52 16.33 -4.18
C LEU A 32 -10.44 15.23 -5.26
N ARG A 33 -10.42 15.63 -6.54
CA ARG A 33 -10.34 14.68 -7.67
C ARG A 33 -8.97 14.00 -7.79
N ASP A 34 -7.90 14.73 -7.45
CA ASP A 34 -6.54 14.23 -7.54
C ASP A 34 -6.20 13.36 -6.32
N PRO A 35 -5.84 12.07 -6.51
CA PRO A 35 -5.44 11.18 -5.41
C PRO A 35 -4.26 11.72 -4.60
N ARG A 36 -3.30 12.39 -5.23
CA ARG A 36 -2.15 12.98 -4.53
C ARG A 36 -2.57 14.10 -3.58
N MET A 37 -3.52 14.93 -4.00
CA MET A 37 -4.07 15.99 -3.15
C MET A 37 -4.82 15.44 -1.93
N ARG A 38 -5.50 14.29 -2.07
CA ARG A 38 -6.13 13.60 -0.93
C ARG A 38 -5.09 13.14 0.09
N VAL A 39 -4.00 12.53 -0.38
CA VAL A 39 -2.90 12.10 0.48
C VAL A 39 -2.29 13.27 1.24
N LEU A 40 -2.01 14.39 0.57
CA LEU A 40 -1.45 15.58 1.20
C LEU A 40 -2.41 16.22 2.21
N ALA A 41 -3.70 16.30 1.89
CA ALA A 41 -4.72 16.80 2.83
C ALA A 41 -4.85 15.92 4.09
N LEU A 42 -4.68 14.60 3.95
CA LEU A 42 -4.63 13.68 5.10
C LEU A 42 -3.36 13.87 5.94
N ILE A 43 -2.20 14.04 5.31
CA ILE A 43 -0.96 14.31 6.03
C ILE A 43 -1.06 15.60 6.84
N GLU A 44 -1.61 16.67 6.26
CA GLU A 44 -1.89 17.93 6.95
C GLU A 44 -2.79 17.69 8.17
N ALA A 45 -3.90 16.99 7.97
CA ALA A 45 -4.84 16.66 9.03
C ALA A 45 -4.23 15.77 10.14
N PHE A 46 -3.33 14.85 9.80
CA PHE A 46 -2.57 14.05 10.78
C PHE A 46 -1.60 14.91 11.60
N CYS A 47 -1.02 15.95 10.98
CA CYS A 47 -0.12 16.86 11.68
C CYS A 47 -0.85 17.72 12.73
N GLU A 48 -2.08 18.15 12.44
CA GLU A 48 -2.86 19.06 13.26
C GLU A 48 -3.75 18.35 14.30
N GLY A 49 -4.16 17.11 14.01
CA GLY A 49 -5.15 16.38 14.79
C GLY A 49 -4.60 15.62 15.99
N ASP A 50 -5.51 15.21 16.89
CA ASP A 50 -5.19 14.32 18.00
C ASP A 50 -4.88 12.91 17.48
N PRO A 51 -3.71 12.32 17.81
CA PRO A 51 -3.33 10.99 17.34
C PRO A 51 -4.27 9.87 17.76
N THR A 52 -4.87 9.98 18.95
CA THR A 52 -5.81 8.98 19.48
C THR A 52 -7.12 9.01 18.70
N ALA A 53 -7.63 10.21 18.41
CA ALA A 53 -8.81 10.39 17.58
C ALA A 53 -8.56 9.84 16.15
N TRP A 54 -7.38 10.08 15.58
CA TRP A 54 -7.02 9.54 14.27
C TRP A 54 -6.90 8.02 14.23
N ALA A 55 -6.33 7.40 15.26
CA ALA A 55 -6.26 5.93 15.34
C ALA A 55 -7.67 5.31 15.34
N HIS A 56 -8.60 5.85 16.13
CA HIS A 56 -10.01 5.43 16.09
C HIS A 56 -10.67 5.71 14.73
N ALA A 57 -10.35 6.86 14.11
CA ALA A 57 -10.86 7.22 12.79
C ALA A 57 -10.45 6.22 11.72
N ILE A 58 -9.18 5.83 11.71
CA ILE A 58 -8.64 4.86 10.76
C ILE A 58 -9.29 3.48 10.98
N ASP A 59 -9.46 3.03 12.23
CA ASP A 59 -10.14 1.76 12.56
C ASP A 59 -11.58 1.76 12.06
N TRP A 60 -12.32 2.85 12.30
CA TRP A 60 -13.69 3.01 11.82
C TRP A 60 -13.79 3.00 10.29
N VAL A 61 -12.91 3.73 9.58
CA VAL A 61 -12.86 3.73 8.11
C VAL A 61 -12.52 2.34 7.58
N MET A 62 -11.55 1.66 8.20
CA MET A 62 -11.14 0.31 7.82
C MET A 62 -12.32 -0.68 7.98
N ALA A 63 -13.00 -0.67 9.11
CA ALA A 63 -14.16 -1.52 9.36
C ALA A 63 -15.28 -1.27 8.34
N ARG A 64 -15.59 0.00 8.05
CA ARG A 64 -16.64 0.39 7.12
C ARG A 64 -16.31 0.04 5.67
N ALA A 65 -15.06 0.24 5.24
CA ALA A 65 -14.61 -0.08 3.89
C ALA A 65 -14.73 -1.58 3.57
N HIS A 66 -14.62 -2.43 4.59
CA HIS A 66 -14.68 -3.89 4.42
C HIS A 66 -16.05 -4.51 4.71
N ALA A 67 -16.88 -3.88 5.57
CA ALA A 67 -18.16 -4.45 6.01
C ALA A 67 -19.34 -4.08 5.11
N ASP A 68 -19.39 -2.83 4.63
CA ASP A 68 -20.61 -2.25 4.07
C ASP A 68 -20.53 -2.02 2.53
N ASP A 69 -19.45 -2.47 1.87
CA ASP A 69 -19.18 -2.20 0.45
C ASP A 69 -19.31 -0.69 0.11
N ASP A 70 -18.86 0.15 1.06
CA ASP A 70 -18.92 1.61 0.98
C ASP A 70 -17.76 2.15 0.14
N PRO A 71 -18.02 2.65 -1.09
CA PRO A 71 -16.95 3.12 -1.98
C PRO A 71 -16.22 4.35 -1.43
N ASP A 72 -16.90 5.21 -0.66
CA ASP A 72 -16.29 6.40 -0.06
C ASP A 72 -15.31 6.01 1.05
N ALA A 73 -15.68 5.03 1.87
CA ALA A 73 -14.79 4.50 2.90
C ALA A 73 -13.60 3.74 2.28
N ALA A 74 -13.83 2.99 1.21
CA ALA A 74 -12.76 2.30 0.48
C ALA A 74 -11.77 3.29 -0.15
N GLU A 75 -12.25 4.36 -0.77
CA GLU A 75 -11.41 5.42 -1.33
C GLU A 75 -10.61 6.18 -0.25
N ALA A 76 -11.23 6.44 0.89
CA ALA A 76 -10.56 7.05 2.03
C ALA A 76 -9.51 6.12 2.64
N LEU A 77 -9.79 4.82 2.77
CA LEU A 77 -8.83 3.83 3.25
C LEU A 77 -7.61 3.76 2.32
N GLU A 78 -7.81 3.78 1.02
CA GLU A 78 -6.73 3.86 0.04
C GLU A 78 -5.85 5.10 0.28
N ALA A 79 -6.45 6.27 0.42
CA ALA A 79 -5.72 7.52 0.67
C ALA A 79 -4.97 7.47 2.03
N ILE A 80 -5.57 6.90 3.08
CA ILE A 80 -4.96 6.71 4.40
C ILE A 80 -3.73 5.81 4.30
N THR A 81 -3.83 4.68 3.58
CA THR A 81 -2.70 3.76 3.42
C THR A 81 -1.54 4.40 2.67
N HIS A 82 -1.83 5.23 1.68
CA HIS A 82 -0.82 6.01 0.98
C HIS A 82 -0.20 7.10 1.88
N ALA A 83 -1.01 7.83 2.65
CA ALA A 83 -0.52 8.86 3.57
C ALA A 83 0.40 8.27 4.66
N ALA A 84 0.04 7.10 5.21
CA ALA A 84 0.85 6.40 6.21
C ALA A 84 2.24 6.00 5.68
N ALA A 85 2.36 5.68 4.40
CA ALA A 85 3.63 5.29 3.76
C ALA A 85 4.38 6.48 3.14
N ASP A 86 3.77 7.66 3.03
CA ASP A 86 4.34 8.81 2.33
C ASP A 86 5.55 9.39 3.09
N PRO A 87 6.68 9.65 2.40
CA PRO A 87 7.85 10.27 3.02
C PRO A 87 7.62 11.72 3.49
N VAL A 88 6.58 12.40 2.99
CA VAL A 88 6.21 13.76 3.44
C VAL A 88 5.58 13.72 4.84
N LEU A 89 4.99 12.59 5.27
CA LEU A 89 4.50 12.46 6.64
C LEU A 89 5.66 12.53 7.64
N PRO A 90 5.72 13.58 8.52
CA PRO A 90 6.84 13.74 9.44
C PRO A 90 6.96 12.56 10.41
N TYR A 91 8.19 12.09 10.63
CA TYR A 91 8.45 10.97 11.53
C TYR A 91 7.81 11.13 12.95
N PRO A 92 7.89 12.32 13.60
CA PRO A 92 7.27 12.49 14.93
C PRO A 92 5.74 12.35 14.90
N VAL A 93 5.08 12.71 13.80
CA VAL A 93 3.63 12.54 13.63
C VAL A 93 3.29 11.07 13.47
N ARG A 94 4.01 10.37 12.58
CA ARG A 94 3.88 8.92 12.38
C ARG A 94 4.08 8.15 13.68
N GLN A 95 5.11 8.51 14.46
CA GLN A 95 5.39 7.88 15.74
C GLN A 95 4.24 8.07 16.74
N ARG A 96 3.69 9.28 16.88
CA ARG A 96 2.54 9.54 17.75
C ARG A 96 1.30 8.74 17.36
N LEU A 97 1.02 8.63 16.05
CA LEU A 97 -0.08 7.81 15.53
C LEU A 97 0.14 6.32 15.85
N TYR A 98 1.38 5.83 15.64
CA TYR A 98 1.76 4.46 15.99
C TYR A 98 1.56 4.17 17.47
N GLU A 99 2.08 5.03 18.37
CA GLU A 99 1.93 4.88 19.81
C GLU A 99 0.46 4.92 20.25
N ALA A 100 -0.37 5.76 19.61
CA ALA A 100 -1.81 5.78 19.83
C ALA A 100 -2.46 4.46 19.42
N ALA A 101 -2.13 3.93 18.23
CA ALA A 101 -2.64 2.66 17.76
C ALA A 101 -2.25 1.49 18.68
N VAL A 102 -1.02 1.49 19.19
CA VAL A 102 -0.56 0.48 20.16
C VAL A 102 -1.34 0.57 21.47
N ARG A 103 -1.52 1.77 22.03
CA ARG A 103 -2.29 1.97 23.28
C ARG A 103 -3.76 1.55 23.16
N LEU A 104 -4.32 1.68 21.97
CA LEU A 104 -5.73 1.32 21.66
C LEU A 104 -5.89 -0.14 21.22
N GLU A 105 -4.81 -0.92 21.25
CA GLU A 105 -4.81 -2.32 20.81
C GLU A 105 -5.32 -2.50 19.36
N LEU A 106 -4.87 -1.61 18.46
CA LEU A 106 -5.20 -1.62 17.03
C LEU A 106 -3.98 -2.09 16.20
N PRO A 107 -3.65 -3.39 16.22
CA PRO A 107 -2.39 -3.90 15.67
C PRO A 107 -2.30 -3.73 14.15
N ALA A 108 -3.41 -3.81 13.42
CA ALA A 108 -3.43 -3.59 11.98
C ALA A 108 -2.99 -2.17 11.63
N ILE A 109 -3.45 -1.16 12.39
CA ILE A 109 -3.08 0.24 12.19
C ILE A 109 -1.63 0.48 12.61
N ALA A 110 -1.22 -0.07 13.75
CA ALA A 110 0.16 0.03 14.20
C ALA A 110 1.12 -0.53 13.14
N ARG A 111 0.80 -1.68 12.54
CA ARG A 111 1.64 -2.28 11.49
C ARG A 111 1.65 -1.47 10.20
N LEU A 112 0.53 -0.86 9.81
CA LEU A 112 0.46 0.04 8.66
C LEU A 112 1.38 1.26 8.82
N LEU A 113 1.54 1.78 10.05
CA LEU A 113 2.38 2.93 10.36
C LEU A 113 3.87 2.55 10.55
N LEU A 114 4.19 1.25 10.69
CA LEU A 114 5.57 0.77 10.71
C LEU A 114 6.16 0.82 9.30
N VAL A 115 7.08 1.74 9.09
CA VAL A 115 7.88 1.78 7.86
C VAL A 115 9.13 0.96 8.09
N ALA A 116 9.25 -0.17 7.39
CA ALA A 116 10.50 -0.94 7.37
C ALA A 116 11.60 -0.10 6.72
N SER A 117 12.74 0.02 7.39
CA SER A 117 13.93 0.63 6.77
C SER A 117 14.31 -0.17 5.54
N PRO A 118 14.58 0.47 4.39
CA PRO A 118 15.01 -0.25 3.20
C PRO A 118 16.31 -1.00 3.50
N THR A 119 16.38 -2.27 3.12
CA THR A 119 17.62 -3.04 3.22
C THR A 119 18.64 -2.44 2.26
N THR A 120 19.68 -1.83 2.79
CA THR A 120 20.75 -1.24 2.00
C THR A 120 21.65 -2.35 1.47
N MET A 121 21.48 -2.70 0.21
CA MET A 121 22.43 -3.58 -0.49
C MET A 121 23.65 -2.76 -0.95
N GLY A 122 24.86 -3.33 -0.82
CA GLY A 122 26.08 -2.72 -1.35
C GLY A 122 26.01 -2.52 -2.87
N PRO A 123 26.67 -1.47 -3.44
CA PRO A 123 26.59 -1.16 -4.87
C PRO A 123 26.94 -2.32 -5.80
N ALA A 124 27.95 -3.13 -5.46
CA ALA A 124 28.37 -4.29 -6.24
C ALA A 124 27.37 -5.45 -6.18
N GLN A 125 26.68 -5.62 -5.05
CA GLN A 125 25.64 -6.63 -4.88
C GLN A 125 24.38 -6.21 -5.61
N LEU A 126 24.02 -4.93 -5.54
CA LEU A 126 22.92 -4.35 -6.29
C LEU A 126 23.14 -4.49 -7.81
N ALA A 127 24.34 -4.15 -8.30
CA ALA A 127 24.67 -4.29 -9.72
C ALA A 127 24.55 -5.73 -10.21
N ARG A 128 24.98 -6.72 -9.40
CA ARG A 128 24.83 -8.15 -9.73
C ARG A 128 23.38 -8.61 -9.73
N SER A 129 22.58 -8.17 -8.76
CA SER A 129 21.16 -8.53 -8.67
C SER A 129 20.31 -7.88 -9.77
N LEU A 130 20.77 -6.76 -10.33
CA LEU A 130 20.07 -6.03 -11.41
C LEU A 130 20.58 -6.40 -12.81
N ALA A 131 21.56 -7.31 -12.93
CA ALA A 131 21.96 -7.86 -14.21
C ALA A 131 20.91 -8.91 -14.67
N PRO A 132 20.45 -8.89 -15.92
CA PRO A 132 19.57 -9.93 -16.44
C PRO A 132 20.24 -11.31 -16.34
N GLU A 133 19.56 -12.29 -15.76
CA GLU A 133 20.06 -13.68 -15.64
C GLU A 133 20.30 -14.32 -17.02
N ARG A 134 19.54 -13.89 -18.02
CA ARG A 134 19.67 -14.34 -19.41
C ARG A 134 19.81 -13.13 -20.32
N PRO A 135 20.62 -13.25 -21.40
CA PRO A 135 20.70 -12.19 -22.40
C PRO A 135 19.30 -11.84 -22.92
N LEU A 136 18.95 -10.57 -22.92
CA LEU A 136 17.68 -10.08 -23.45
C LEU A 136 17.60 -10.26 -24.98
N ARG A 137 18.75 -10.45 -25.65
CA ARG A 137 18.84 -10.83 -27.06
C ARG A 137 19.61 -12.15 -27.18
N PRO A 138 19.14 -13.08 -28.03
CA PRO A 138 19.81 -14.39 -28.21
C PRO A 138 21.19 -14.29 -28.90
N THR A 139 21.41 -13.20 -29.65
CA THR A 139 22.64 -12.95 -30.42
C THR A 139 23.16 -11.55 -30.21
N GLY A 140 24.47 -11.37 -30.18
CA GLY A 140 25.13 -10.07 -30.06
C GLY A 140 25.59 -9.74 -28.64
N ARG A 141 26.12 -8.50 -28.44
CA ARG A 141 26.52 -8.03 -27.12
C ARG A 141 25.33 -7.76 -26.21
N PRO A 142 25.48 -7.89 -24.89
CA PRO A 142 24.45 -7.49 -23.93
C PRO A 142 24.09 -6.02 -24.10
N LEU A 143 22.79 -5.72 -23.97
CA LEU A 143 22.29 -4.33 -23.98
C LEU A 143 22.77 -3.60 -22.74
N THR A 144 23.32 -2.41 -22.92
CA THR A 144 23.64 -1.50 -21.82
C THR A 144 22.35 -1.02 -21.14
N LEU A 145 22.45 -0.53 -19.92
CA LEU A 145 21.30 0.05 -19.21
C LEU A 145 20.69 1.23 -19.99
N GLY A 146 21.52 2.04 -20.64
CA GLY A 146 21.06 3.17 -21.47
C GLY A 146 20.21 2.70 -22.66
N GLU A 147 20.68 1.67 -23.37
CA GLU A 147 19.95 1.07 -24.50
C GLU A 147 18.63 0.43 -24.03
N ARG A 148 18.63 -0.28 -22.90
CA ARG A 148 17.40 -0.87 -22.33
C ARG A 148 16.38 0.20 -21.94
N LYS A 149 16.84 1.33 -21.36
CA LYS A 149 15.97 2.49 -21.06
C LYS A 149 15.43 3.16 -22.33
N ALA A 150 16.24 3.24 -23.40
CA ALA A 150 15.79 3.77 -24.68
C ALA A 150 14.72 2.88 -25.32
N LEU A 151 14.95 1.56 -25.33
CA LEU A 151 14.00 0.57 -25.84
C LEU A 151 12.70 0.56 -25.03
N ALA A 152 12.74 0.78 -23.73
CA ALA A 152 11.56 0.84 -22.88
C ALA A 152 10.60 2.00 -23.23
N ARG A 153 11.08 3.02 -23.97
CA ARG A 153 10.27 4.16 -24.45
C ARG A 153 9.67 3.91 -25.83
N THR A 154 10.07 2.84 -26.52
CA THR A 154 9.58 2.56 -27.88
C THR A 154 8.14 2.04 -27.88
N HIS A 155 7.51 2.14 -29.05
CA HIS A 155 6.20 1.53 -29.28
C HIS A 155 6.30 0.09 -29.85
N ASP A 156 7.49 -0.40 -30.07
CA ASP A 156 7.73 -1.74 -30.59
C ASP A 156 7.33 -2.81 -29.57
N ARG A 157 6.28 -3.54 -29.89
CA ARG A 157 5.71 -4.57 -29.04
C ARG A 157 6.69 -5.68 -28.70
N GLN A 158 7.55 -6.06 -29.65
CA GLN A 158 8.54 -7.11 -29.43
C GLN A 158 9.60 -6.67 -28.40
N GLN A 159 10.05 -5.42 -28.49
CA GLN A 159 10.99 -4.85 -27.53
C GLN A 159 10.36 -4.69 -26.13
N ILE A 160 9.11 -4.24 -26.06
CA ILE A 160 8.37 -4.18 -24.79
C ILE A 160 8.31 -5.58 -24.15
N LEU A 161 7.88 -6.60 -24.88
CA LEU A 161 7.76 -7.97 -24.35
C LEU A 161 9.11 -8.53 -23.88
N LEU A 162 10.20 -8.20 -24.57
CA LEU A 162 11.54 -8.56 -24.16
C LEU A 162 11.91 -7.94 -22.82
N LEU A 163 11.62 -6.66 -22.64
CA LEU A 163 11.98 -5.87 -21.45
C LEU A 163 11.07 -6.12 -20.22
N LEU A 164 9.94 -6.83 -20.38
CA LEU A 164 9.11 -7.24 -19.23
C LEU A 164 9.85 -8.15 -18.24
N ARG A 165 10.97 -8.75 -18.68
CA ARG A 165 11.86 -9.57 -17.85
C ARG A 165 13.08 -8.83 -17.33
N ASP A 166 13.16 -7.51 -17.59
CA ASP A 166 14.29 -6.73 -17.11
C ASP A 166 14.21 -6.56 -15.59
N PRO A 167 15.24 -6.95 -14.84
CA PRO A 167 15.23 -6.85 -13.39
C PRO A 167 15.45 -5.42 -12.88
N HIS A 168 15.92 -4.50 -13.76
CA HIS A 168 16.35 -3.18 -13.34
C HIS A 168 15.17 -2.23 -13.10
N PRO A 169 14.95 -1.72 -11.86
CA PRO A 169 13.77 -0.93 -11.52
C PRO A 169 13.63 0.36 -12.37
N ALA A 170 14.75 0.96 -12.80
CA ALA A 170 14.68 2.14 -13.66
C ALA A 170 14.24 1.82 -15.12
N VAL A 171 14.36 0.58 -15.58
CA VAL A 171 13.78 0.13 -16.86
C VAL A 171 12.31 -0.16 -16.66
N VAL A 172 11.96 -0.86 -15.58
CA VAL A 172 10.56 -1.12 -15.19
C VAL A 172 9.78 0.17 -15.04
N ALA A 173 10.31 1.18 -14.33
CA ALA A 173 9.65 2.48 -14.17
C ALA A 173 9.30 3.12 -15.52
N ILE A 174 10.23 3.10 -16.49
CA ILE A 174 10.00 3.65 -17.83
C ILE A 174 8.95 2.84 -18.59
N LEU A 175 8.95 1.50 -18.44
CA LEU A 175 7.92 0.65 -19.05
C LEU A 175 6.53 0.96 -18.48
N LEU A 176 6.41 1.19 -17.17
CA LEU A 176 5.14 1.52 -16.54
C LEU A 176 4.54 2.84 -17.04
N ASP A 177 5.39 3.81 -17.40
CA ASP A 177 4.99 5.09 -18.00
C ASP A 177 4.67 4.98 -19.50
N ASN A 178 5.10 3.89 -20.15
CA ASN A 178 4.90 3.73 -21.59
C ASN A 178 3.40 3.51 -21.91
N PRO A 179 2.78 4.33 -22.80
CA PRO A 179 1.36 4.21 -23.15
C PRO A 179 1.00 2.90 -23.85
N HIS A 180 1.96 2.22 -24.46
CA HIS A 180 1.77 0.94 -25.17
C HIS A 180 1.86 -0.29 -24.24
N VAL A 181 2.21 -0.09 -22.96
CA VAL A 181 2.19 -1.14 -21.94
C VAL A 181 0.74 -1.36 -21.49
N THR A 182 0.33 -2.61 -21.47
CA THR A 182 -1.01 -3.06 -21.09
C THR A 182 -1.02 -3.59 -19.64
N GLU A 183 -2.22 -3.72 -19.07
CA GLU A 183 -2.38 -4.35 -17.76
C GLU A 183 -1.83 -5.78 -17.71
N ALA A 184 -2.01 -6.54 -18.80
CA ALA A 184 -1.45 -7.89 -18.90
C ALA A 184 0.09 -7.91 -18.83
N ASP A 185 0.75 -6.87 -19.33
CA ASP A 185 2.20 -6.74 -19.24
C ASP A 185 2.64 -6.44 -17.83
N VAL A 186 1.93 -5.54 -17.15
CA VAL A 186 2.19 -5.21 -15.74
C VAL A 186 1.95 -6.42 -14.84
N LEU A 187 0.91 -7.20 -15.11
CA LEU A 187 0.67 -8.45 -14.39
C LEU A 187 1.82 -9.46 -14.58
N ARG A 188 2.43 -9.54 -15.77
CA ARG A 188 3.63 -10.37 -15.98
C ARG A 188 4.80 -9.92 -15.12
N ILE A 189 5.00 -8.60 -14.94
CA ILE A 189 6.03 -8.07 -14.03
C ILE A 189 5.67 -8.41 -12.58
N ALA A 190 4.43 -8.15 -12.16
CA ALA A 190 3.99 -8.33 -10.78
C ALA A 190 3.94 -9.81 -10.33
N THR A 191 3.72 -10.75 -11.27
CA THR A 191 3.67 -12.19 -10.99
C THR A 191 5.01 -12.91 -11.21
N ALA A 192 6.02 -12.21 -11.73
CA ALA A 192 7.34 -12.83 -11.99
C ALA A 192 7.95 -13.43 -10.72
N ARG A 193 8.52 -14.62 -10.84
CA ARG A 193 9.24 -15.31 -9.75
C ARG A 193 10.47 -16.01 -10.33
N PRO A 194 11.69 -15.71 -9.88
CA PRO A 194 12.01 -14.65 -8.89
C PRO A 194 11.76 -13.24 -9.43
N ALA A 195 11.56 -12.27 -8.54
CA ALA A 195 11.40 -10.87 -8.89
C ALA A 195 12.31 -9.98 -8.04
N VAL A 196 12.73 -8.85 -8.60
CA VAL A 196 13.51 -7.84 -7.86
C VAL A 196 12.55 -6.98 -7.04
N PRO A 197 12.71 -6.91 -5.69
CA PRO A 197 11.81 -6.15 -4.82
C PRO A 197 11.62 -4.70 -5.24
N ALA A 198 12.69 -4.02 -5.67
CA ALA A 198 12.63 -2.62 -6.12
C ALA A 198 11.79 -2.43 -7.41
N SER A 199 11.73 -3.45 -8.28
CA SER A 199 10.86 -3.43 -9.47
C SER A 199 9.39 -3.57 -9.08
N LEU A 200 9.08 -4.44 -8.11
CA LEU A 200 7.72 -4.57 -7.57
C LEU A 200 7.28 -3.33 -6.80
N ALA A 201 8.20 -2.70 -6.03
CA ALA A 201 7.94 -1.40 -5.40
C ALA A 201 7.60 -0.32 -6.43
N SER A 202 8.27 -0.31 -7.59
CA SER A 202 7.95 0.62 -8.68
C SER A 202 6.52 0.42 -9.21
N VAL A 203 6.07 -0.84 -9.35
CA VAL A 203 4.68 -1.14 -9.74
C VAL A 203 3.69 -0.70 -8.65
N ALA A 204 4.01 -0.99 -7.37
CA ALA A 204 3.17 -0.64 -6.23
C ALA A 204 3.01 0.87 -6.01
N ALA A 205 4.02 1.66 -6.41
CA ALA A 205 4.00 3.12 -6.31
C ALA A 205 3.42 3.82 -7.56
N HIS A 206 3.23 3.10 -8.67
CA HIS A 206 2.85 3.73 -9.94
C HIS A 206 1.38 4.15 -9.97
N PRO A 207 1.03 5.44 -10.21
CA PRO A 207 -0.33 5.97 -10.04
C PRO A 207 -1.38 5.33 -10.96
N ARG A 208 -0.99 4.90 -12.17
CA ARG A 208 -1.90 4.24 -13.13
C ARG A 208 -2.17 2.78 -12.77
N TRP A 209 -1.17 2.08 -12.21
CA TRP A 209 -1.22 0.63 -12.05
C TRP A 209 -1.52 0.17 -10.63
N SER A 210 -1.09 0.94 -9.63
CA SER A 210 -1.32 0.60 -8.22
C SER A 210 -2.80 0.59 -7.82
N VAL A 211 -3.65 1.28 -8.56
CA VAL A 211 -5.10 1.33 -8.31
C VAL A 211 -5.86 0.15 -8.95
N ARG A 212 -5.19 -0.62 -9.82
CA ARG A 212 -5.81 -1.75 -10.53
C ARG A 212 -5.87 -2.97 -9.62
N HIS A 213 -7.09 -3.45 -9.35
CA HIS A 213 -7.29 -4.58 -8.44
C HIS A 213 -6.51 -5.86 -8.84
N PRO A 214 -6.45 -6.29 -10.13
CA PRO A 214 -5.64 -7.44 -10.51
C PRO A 214 -4.14 -7.24 -10.21
N VAL A 215 -3.63 -6.03 -10.40
CA VAL A 215 -2.23 -5.69 -10.12
C VAL A 215 -1.94 -5.71 -8.62
N LYS A 216 -2.82 -5.11 -7.81
CA LYS A 216 -2.75 -5.17 -6.33
C LYS A 216 -2.70 -6.61 -5.85
N ARG A 217 -3.61 -7.45 -6.35
CA ARG A 217 -3.67 -8.86 -6.00
C ARG A 217 -2.39 -9.61 -6.40
N ALA A 218 -1.87 -9.37 -7.59
CA ALA A 218 -0.62 -9.98 -8.04
C ALA A 218 0.57 -9.59 -7.16
N LEU A 219 0.66 -8.31 -6.77
CA LEU A 219 1.71 -7.80 -5.89
C LEU A 219 1.64 -8.41 -4.50
N VAL A 220 0.46 -8.43 -3.86
CA VAL A 220 0.33 -8.93 -2.48
C VAL A 220 0.59 -10.43 -2.39
N LEU A 221 0.31 -11.19 -3.44
CA LEU A 221 0.60 -12.62 -3.54
C LEU A 221 2.06 -12.92 -3.93
N ASN A 222 2.85 -11.92 -4.30
CA ASN A 222 4.25 -12.14 -4.65
C ASN A 222 5.15 -11.98 -3.40
N PRO A 223 5.82 -13.04 -2.94
CA PRO A 223 6.63 -12.99 -1.72
C PRO A 223 7.85 -12.07 -1.84
N SER A 224 8.24 -11.68 -3.06
CA SER A 224 9.33 -10.72 -3.30
C SER A 224 8.86 -9.25 -3.20
N THR A 225 7.56 -9.00 -3.02
CA THR A 225 7.07 -7.64 -2.81
C THR A 225 7.58 -7.12 -1.46
N PRO A 226 8.11 -5.88 -1.40
CA PRO A 226 8.54 -5.30 -0.13
C PRO A 226 7.41 -5.34 0.89
N LEU A 227 7.71 -5.77 2.12
CA LEU A 227 6.71 -6.02 3.15
C LEU A 227 5.83 -4.79 3.44
N ALA A 228 6.41 -3.59 3.44
CA ALA A 228 5.66 -2.35 3.65
C ALA A 228 4.61 -2.12 2.54
N ASP A 229 4.97 -2.36 1.27
CA ASP A 229 4.03 -2.26 0.15
C ASP A 229 2.97 -3.38 0.21
N ALA A 230 3.38 -4.60 0.55
CA ALA A 230 2.47 -5.73 0.69
C ALA A 230 1.44 -5.47 1.81
N ILE A 231 1.84 -4.94 2.97
CA ILE A 231 0.95 -4.56 4.09
C ILE A 231 -0.02 -3.46 3.63
N ARG A 232 0.48 -2.40 3.01
CA ARG A 232 -0.35 -1.31 2.49
C ARG A 232 -1.40 -1.82 1.51
N ILE A 233 -1.00 -2.66 0.55
CA ILE A 233 -1.90 -3.23 -0.44
C ILE A 233 -2.89 -4.20 0.20
N ALA A 234 -2.45 -5.05 1.14
CA ALA A 234 -3.32 -5.99 1.85
C ALA A 234 -4.44 -5.27 2.61
N THR A 235 -4.14 -4.12 3.23
CA THR A 235 -5.14 -3.32 3.96
C THR A 235 -6.34 -2.93 3.08
N THR A 236 -6.15 -2.79 1.76
CA THR A 236 -7.19 -2.38 0.80
C THR A 236 -7.74 -3.54 -0.03
N GLN A 237 -7.39 -4.80 0.28
CA GLN A 237 -7.94 -5.96 -0.43
C GLN A 237 -9.38 -6.23 -0.02
N ARG A 238 -10.13 -6.95 -0.86
CA ARG A 238 -11.51 -7.33 -0.56
C ARG A 238 -11.56 -8.27 0.65
N PHE A 239 -12.64 -8.19 1.40
CA PHE A 239 -12.82 -8.96 2.64
C PHE A 239 -12.53 -10.47 2.50
N HIS A 240 -13.04 -11.11 1.44
CA HIS A 240 -12.78 -12.53 1.20
C HIS A 240 -11.34 -12.86 0.82
N GLU A 241 -10.62 -11.88 0.22
CA GLU A 241 -9.21 -12.01 -0.16
C GLU A 241 -8.30 -11.92 1.08
N LEU A 242 -8.67 -11.09 2.07
CA LEU A 242 -7.94 -11.00 3.35
C LEU A 242 -7.88 -12.37 4.05
N ARG A 243 -9.00 -13.12 4.04
CA ARG A 243 -9.03 -14.46 4.59
C ARG A 243 -8.11 -15.43 3.84
N ALA A 244 -8.07 -15.34 2.52
CA ALA A 244 -7.17 -16.15 1.70
C ALA A 244 -5.70 -15.80 1.96
N LEU A 245 -5.35 -14.52 2.06
CA LEU A 245 -4.01 -14.05 2.39
C LEU A 245 -3.55 -14.53 3.77
N ALA A 246 -4.43 -14.51 4.77
CA ALA A 246 -4.12 -14.96 6.12
C ALA A 246 -3.80 -16.47 6.18
N ALA A 247 -4.39 -17.26 5.28
CA ALA A 247 -4.22 -18.70 5.21
C ALA A 247 -3.07 -19.17 4.29
N ASP A 248 -2.49 -18.28 3.48
CA ASP A 248 -1.45 -18.64 2.49
C ASP A 248 -0.07 -18.72 3.14
N GLU A 249 0.39 -19.95 3.45
CA GLU A 249 1.68 -20.21 4.07
C GLU A 249 2.90 -19.82 3.19
N SER A 250 2.72 -19.59 1.91
CA SER A 250 3.79 -19.14 1.01
C SER A 250 4.16 -17.66 1.22
N LEU A 251 3.31 -16.91 1.94
CA LEU A 251 3.50 -15.49 2.21
C LEU A 251 4.23 -15.26 3.55
N PRO A 252 4.93 -14.13 3.70
CA PRO A 252 5.57 -13.75 4.96
C PRO A 252 4.58 -13.74 6.13
N GLU A 253 4.97 -14.27 7.29
CA GLU A 253 4.14 -14.35 8.50
C GLU A 253 3.56 -12.98 8.90
N ALA A 254 4.38 -11.91 8.83
CA ALA A 254 3.94 -10.56 9.15
C ALA A 254 2.79 -10.07 8.25
N LEU A 255 2.78 -10.47 6.97
CA LEU A 255 1.71 -10.14 6.03
C LEU A 255 0.44 -10.95 6.34
N ARG A 256 0.59 -12.26 6.61
CA ARG A 256 -0.54 -13.13 6.99
C ARG A 256 -1.23 -12.65 8.28
N THR A 257 -0.43 -12.32 9.28
CA THR A 257 -0.93 -11.78 10.55
C THR A 257 -1.66 -10.45 10.32
N HIS A 258 -1.09 -9.55 9.50
CA HIS A 258 -1.76 -8.29 9.16
C HIS A 258 -3.10 -8.51 8.45
N ALA A 259 -3.16 -9.41 7.48
CA ALA A 259 -4.40 -9.74 6.78
C ALA A 259 -5.48 -10.31 7.73
N ALA A 260 -5.07 -11.15 8.69
CA ALA A 260 -5.97 -11.68 9.72
C ALA A 260 -6.49 -10.56 10.65
N GLU A 261 -5.63 -9.63 11.05
CA GLU A 261 -6.02 -8.49 11.91
C GLU A 261 -6.97 -7.52 11.21
N VAL A 262 -6.72 -7.19 9.92
CA VAL A 262 -7.63 -6.36 9.11
C VAL A 262 -8.97 -7.07 8.93
N HIS A 263 -8.97 -8.36 8.64
CA HIS A 263 -10.18 -9.17 8.54
C HIS A 263 -10.96 -9.18 9.86
N ALA A 264 -10.29 -9.34 11.01
CA ALA A 264 -10.92 -9.30 12.33
C ALA A 264 -11.47 -7.90 12.65
N ALA A 265 -10.79 -6.82 12.24
CA ALA A 265 -11.27 -5.46 12.42
C ALA A 265 -12.58 -5.21 11.67
N ALA A 266 -12.72 -5.75 10.47
CA ALA A 266 -13.96 -5.66 9.68
C ALA A 266 -15.17 -6.34 10.34
N HIS A 267 -14.93 -7.36 11.17
CA HIS A 267 -15.99 -8.02 11.95
C HIS A 267 -16.41 -7.26 13.22
N ARG A 268 -15.56 -6.37 13.72
CA ARG A 268 -15.91 -5.48 14.82
C ARG A 268 -16.83 -4.37 14.29
N ARG A 269 -18.12 -4.70 14.06
CA ARG A 269 -19.09 -3.67 13.66
C ARG A 269 -18.99 -2.49 14.63
N PRO A 270 -18.88 -1.24 14.11
CA PRO A 270 -19.10 -0.08 14.96
C PRO A 270 -20.48 -0.26 15.57
N GLN A 271 -20.55 -0.44 16.89
CA GLN A 271 -21.83 -0.40 17.58
C GLN A 271 -22.42 0.98 17.30
N ALA A 272 -23.59 0.98 16.66
CA ALA A 272 -24.33 2.15 16.26
C ALA A 272 -24.66 3.08 17.43
#